data_c61b6c212676c0902eece087be4e9bab
#
_entry.id   c61b6c212676c0902eece087be4e9bab
#
_cell.length_a   1.000
_cell.length_b   1.000
_cell.length_c   1.000
_cell.angle_alpha   90.00
_cell.angle_beta   90.00
_cell.angle_gamma   90.00
#
_symmetry.space_group_name_H-M   'P 1'
#
loop_
_entity.id
_entity.type
_entity.pdbx_description
1 polymer ?
#
loop_
_entity_poly.entity_id
_entity_poly.type
_entity_poly.pdbx_seq_one_letter_code
_entity_poly.pdbx_strand_id
1 'polypeptide(L)'
;MAISATELPIINEALTKVGQRRITAAQLATPDNKASNLAVDTYENHRDQLLEDHPWNFAIERASIVKESTTPIFDFNYEYAYPDGTTPADKLYALRILKINDDLLWAWGQWGWIPQPGFSMWKSEGRKILSNIDTPLEVRYIGRVTTYATMSAMFKDLLAQKLAMEWAEPLTGSTALGTETERRFTRKLGEARSIDGQEGIPDPIETSSWLMERFT
;
A
#
# COMPACT_ATOMS: atom_id res chain seq x y z
N MET A 1 -12.35 -2.40 -12.42
CA MET A 1 -11.91 -3.78 -12.74
C MET A 1 -12.94 -4.74 -12.17
N ALA A 2 -13.18 -5.91 -12.77
CA ALA A 2 -14.07 -6.90 -12.15
C ALA A 2 -13.31 -7.67 -11.08
N ILE A 3 -13.91 -7.82 -9.89
CA ILE A 3 -13.35 -8.61 -8.80
C ILE A 3 -13.17 -10.06 -9.29
N SER A 4 -11.98 -10.61 -9.06
CA SER A 4 -11.68 -11.99 -9.45
C SER A 4 -12.41 -12.99 -8.56
N ALA A 5 -12.85 -14.10 -9.13
CA ALA A 5 -13.40 -15.20 -8.35
C ALA A 5 -12.43 -15.77 -7.29
N THR A 6 -11.12 -15.50 -7.44
CA THR A 6 -10.10 -15.88 -6.47
C THR A 6 -10.16 -15.08 -5.17
N GLU A 7 -10.81 -13.91 -5.16
CA GLU A 7 -10.98 -13.03 -3.98
C GLU A 7 -12.26 -13.35 -3.19
N LEU A 8 -13.14 -14.17 -3.77
CA LEU A 8 -14.40 -14.60 -3.15
C LEU A 8 -14.24 -15.21 -1.73
N PRO A 9 -13.20 -15.98 -1.40
CA PRO A 9 -13.02 -16.48 -0.04
C PRO A 9 -12.94 -15.37 1.02
N ILE A 10 -12.25 -14.26 0.74
CA ILE A 10 -12.11 -13.11 1.66
C ILE A 10 -13.47 -12.46 1.88
N ILE A 11 -14.22 -12.23 0.78
CA ILE A 11 -15.56 -11.63 0.81
C ILE A 11 -16.51 -12.51 1.64
N ASN A 12 -16.50 -13.81 1.40
CA ASN A 12 -17.36 -14.76 2.12
C ASN A 12 -16.96 -14.90 3.59
N GLU A 13 -15.69 -14.77 3.92
CA GLU A 13 -15.23 -14.71 5.30
C GLU A 13 -15.76 -13.45 6.00
N ALA A 14 -15.69 -12.28 5.35
CA ALA A 14 -16.25 -11.04 5.87
C ALA A 14 -17.77 -11.16 6.12
N LEU A 15 -18.53 -11.69 5.16
CA LEU A 15 -19.97 -11.94 5.30
C LEU A 15 -20.27 -12.89 6.47
N THR A 16 -19.47 -13.93 6.64
CA THR A 16 -19.63 -14.88 7.77
C THR A 16 -19.39 -14.19 9.12
N LYS A 17 -18.41 -13.27 9.22
CA LYS A 17 -18.11 -12.50 10.44
C LYS A 17 -19.27 -11.58 10.87
N VAL A 18 -20.09 -11.13 9.91
CA VAL A 18 -21.29 -10.32 10.19
C VAL A 18 -22.58 -11.13 10.20
N GLY A 19 -22.50 -12.46 10.14
CA GLY A 19 -23.66 -13.37 10.19
C GLY A 19 -24.50 -13.37 8.92
N GLN A 20 -23.95 -12.95 7.80
CA GLN A 20 -24.64 -12.92 6.50
C GLN A 20 -24.37 -14.18 5.68
N ARG A 21 -25.30 -14.46 4.75
CA ARG A 21 -25.17 -15.58 3.81
C ARG A 21 -24.00 -15.33 2.84
N ARG A 22 -23.24 -16.37 2.58
CA ARG A 22 -22.17 -16.36 1.55
C ARG A 22 -22.75 -16.12 0.17
N ILE A 23 -21.98 -15.42 -0.67
CA ILE A 23 -22.29 -15.21 -2.08
C ILE A 23 -21.51 -16.18 -2.95
N THR A 24 -22.00 -16.41 -4.17
CA THR A 24 -21.36 -17.25 -5.18
C THR A 24 -20.57 -16.44 -6.18
N ALA A 25 -19.69 -17.08 -6.96
CA ALA A 25 -18.97 -16.42 -8.05
C ALA A 25 -19.92 -15.82 -9.12
N ALA A 26 -21.06 -16.46 -9.37
CA ALA A 26 -22.08 -15.92 -10.28
C ALA A 26 -22.69 -14.62 -9.76
N GLN A 27 -22.97 -14.55 -8.45
CA GLN A 27 -23.48 -13.35 -7.80
C GLN A 27 -22.43 -12.23 -7.69
N LEU A 28 -21.15 -12.55 -7.70
CA LEU A 28 -20.09 -11.57 -7.79
C LEU A 28 -19.98 -10.99 -9.20
N ALA A 29 -20.13 -11.82 -10.23
CA ALA A 29 -20.09 -11.40 -11.64
C ALA A 29 -21.34 -10.64 -12.07
N THR A 30 -22.50 -11.00 -11.52
CA THR A 30 -23.80 -10.35 -11.79
C THR A 30 -24.51 -10.14 -10.45
N PRO A 31 -24.25 -9.00 -9.77
CA PRO A 31 -24.81 -8.72 -8.46
C PRO A 31 -26.33 -8.68 -8.45
N ASP A 32 -26.97 -9.48 -7.62
CA ASP A 32 -28.41 -9.66 -7.52
C ASP A 32 -29.00 -9.37 -6.13
N ASN A 33 -28.12 -9.12 -5.16
CA ASN A 33 -28.52 -8.86 -3.79
C ASN A 33 -27.63 -7.78 -3.12
N LYS A 34 -28.07 -7.29 -1.95
CA LYS A 34 -27.38 -6.20 -1.25
C LYS A 34 -25.92 -6.53 -0.91
N ALA A 35 -25.64 -7.77 -0.50
CA ALA A 35 -24.29 -8.19 -0.14
C ALA A 35 -23.34 -8.25 -1.36
N SER A 36 -23.82 -8.77 -2.51
CA SER A 36 -23.02 -8.82 -3.73
C SER A 36 -22.79 -7.42 -4.33
N ASN A 37 -23.79 -6.54 -4.33
CA ASN A 37 -23.63 -5.15 -4.75
C ASN A 37 -22.59 -4.44 -3.88
N LEU A 38 -22.73 -4.52 -2.56
CA LEU A 38 -21.79 -3.89 -1.62
C LEU A 38 -20.36 -4.43 -1.78
N ALA A 39 -20.21 -5.74 -2.01
CA ALA A 39 -18.91 -6.34 -2.25
C ALA A 39 -18.26 -5.79 -3.53
N VAL A 40 -18.99 -5.74 -4.65
CA VAL A 40 -18.48 -5.22 -5.92
C VAL A 40 -18.12 -3.74 -5.84
N ASP A 41 -18.92 -2.93 -5.14
CA ASP A 41 -18.72 -1.49 -5.05
C ASP A 41 -17.56 -1.09 -4.13
N THR A 42 -17.26 -1.89 -3.10
CA THR A 42 -16.38 -1.41 -2.03
C THR A 42 -15.10 -2.23 -1.81
N TYR A 43 -15.04 -3.49 -2.27
CA TYR A 43 -13.93 -4.40 -2.00
C TYR A 43 -12.57 -3.84 -2.43
N GLU A 44 -12.47 -3.37 -3.68
CA GLU A 44 -11.21 -2.86 -4.23
C GLU A 44 -10.68 -1.65 -3.44
N ASN A 45 -11.57 -0.73 -3.07
CA ASN A 45 -11.21 0.45 -2.30
C ASN A 45 -10.66 0.08 -0.92
N HIS A 46 -11.31 -0.85 -0.21
CA HIS A 46 -10.87 -1.27 1.12
C HIS A 46 -9.56 -2.07 1.07
N ARG A 47 -9.36 -2.89 0.03
CA ARG A 47 -8.08 -3.58 -0.21
C ARG A 47 -6.96 -2.57 -0.43
N ASP A 48 -7.15 -1.63 -1.34
CA ASP A 48 -6.13 -0.64 -1.70
C ASP A 48 -5.80 0.28 -0.51
N GLN A 49 -6.81 0.74 0.25
CA GLN A 49 -6.61 1.49 1.49
C GLN A 49 -5.76 0.72 2.51
N LEU A 50 -6.05 -0.58 2.69
CA LEU A 50 -5.30 -1.39 3.63
C LEU A 50 -3.86 -1.66 3.18
N LEU A 51 -3.63 -1.76 1.86
CA LEU A 51 -2.29 -1.83 1.28
C LEU A 51 -1.51 -0.53 1.49
N GLU A 52 -2.13 0.63 1.28
CA GLU A 52 -1.47 1.94 1.46
C GLU A 52 -1.14 2.25 2.92
N ASP A 53 -1.94 1.75 3.86
CA ASP A 53 -1.84 2.06 5.29
C ASP A 53 -0.57 1.51 5.96
N HIS A 54 -0.03 0.40 5.42
CA HIS A 54 1.20 -0.23 5.94
C HIS A 54 2.04 -0.80 4.78
N PRO A 55 3.38 -0.69 4.84
CA PRO A 55 4.26 -1.27 3.83
C PRO A 55 4.41 -2.79 4.01
N TRP A 56 3.35 -3.52 3.68
CA TRP A 56 3.33 -4.98 3.76
C TRP A 56 4.45 -5.61 2.94
N ASN A 57 5.24 -6.49 3.53
CA ASN A 57 6.41 -7.10 2.88
C ASN A 57 6.07 -7.79 1.54
N PHE A 58 4.92 -8.45 1.45
CA PHE A 58 4.46 -9.10 0.22
C PHE A 58 4.02 -8.10 -0.88
N ALA A 59 3.76 -6.84 -0.55
CA ALA A 59 3.30 -5.80 -1.47
C ALA A 59 4.41 -4.80 -1.86
N ILE A 60 5.61 -4.94 -1.28
CA ILE A 60 6.75 -4.09 -1.61
C ILE A 60 7.38 -4.58 -2.90
N GLU A 61 7.49 -3.66 -3.86
CA GLU A 61 8.13 -3.89 -5.16
C GLU A 61 9.20 -2.84 -5.45
N ARG A 62 10.07 -3.18 -6.39
CA ARG A 62 11.12 -2.29 -6.88
C ARG A 62 11.06 -2.21 -8.40
N ALA A 63 11.19 -1.00 -8.91
CA ALA A 63 11.27 -0.71 -10.34
C ALA A 63 12.38 0.29 -10.63
N SER A 64 12.89 0.22 -11.85
CA SER A 64 13.80 1.21 -12.43
C SER A 64 13.04 1.95 -13.51
N ILE A 65 12.75 3.23 -13.31
CA ILE A 65 11.91 4.05 -14.18
C ILE A 65 12.72 5.10 -14.93
N VAL A 66 12.26 5.44 -16.11
CA VAL A 66 12.88 6.46 -16.97
C VAL A 66 12.14 7.78 -16.85
N LYS A 67 12.88 8.90 -17.00
CA LYS A 67 12.28 10.23 -16.94
C LYS A 67 11.32 10.45 -18.11
N GLU A 68 10.30 11.28 -17.86
CA GLU A 68 9.42 11.78 -18.91
C GLU A 68 10.12 12.85 -19.76
N SER A 69 9.53 13.15 -20.92
CA SER A 69 10.02 14.23 -21.80
C SER A 69 9.69 15.62 -21.29
N THR A 70 8.73 15.72 -20.37
CA THR A 70 8.33 16.94 -19.70
C THR A 70 9.23 17.23 -18.51
N THR A 71 9.42 18.52 -18.20
CA THR A 71 10.19 18.97 -17.02
C THR A 71 9.28 19.76 -16.10
N PRO A 72 9.45 19.64 -14.77
CA PRO A 72 8.75 20.48 -13.82
C PRO A 72 9.04 21.97 -14.05
N ILE A 73 8.10 22.84 -13.68
CA ILE A 73 8.21 24.29 -13.92
C ILE A 73 9.28 24.90 -12.98
N PHE A 74 9.45 24.36 -11.77
CA PHE A 74 10.40 24.85 -10.76
C PHE A 74 10.75 23.73 -9.76
N ASP A 75 11.72 23.95 -8.91
CA ASP A 75 12.23 23.12 -7.81
C ASP A 75 12.95 21.84 -8.23
N PHE A 76 12.49 21.12 -9.26
CA PHE A 76 13.05 19.84 -9.68
C PHE A 76 13.42 19.85 -11.17
N ASN A 77 14.43 19.06 -11.52
CA ASN A 77 14.95 18.98 -12.89
C ASN A 77 14.25 17.91 -13.74
N TYR A 78 13.69 16.88 -13.10
CA TYR A 78 13.17 15.70 -13.79
C TYR A 78 11.81 15.28 -13.21
N GLU A 79 11.01 14.69 -14.09
CA GLU A 79 9.69 14.16 -13.80
C GLU A 79 9.62 12.70 -14.24
N TYR A 80 9.03 11.86 -13.40
CA TYR A 80 8.88 10.41 -13.61
C TYR A 80 7.44 10.00 -13.38
N ALA A 81 6.89 9.14 -14.26
CA ALA A 81 5.60 8.52 -14.02
C ALA A 81 5.68 7.49 -12.88
N TYR A 82 4.60 7.34 -12.15
CA TYR A 82 4.47 6.21 -11.22
C TYR A 82 4.47 4.89 -12.00
N PRO A 83 5.10 3.83 -11.45
CA PRO A 83 4.93 2.48 -11.97
C PRO A 83 3.44 2.13 -12.12
N ASP A 84 3.01 1.75 -13.32
CA ASP A 84 1.60 1.49 -13.63
C ASP A 84 1.29 0.00 -13.87
N GLY A 85 2.31 -0.84 -13.80
CA GLY A 85 2.19 -2.27 -14.02
C GLY A 85 2.04 -2.68 -15.49
N THR A 86 2.21 -1.76 -16.43
CA THR A 86 2.06 -2.04 -17.87
C THR A 86 3.36 -2.47 -18.53
N THR A 87 4.51 -2.09 -17.96
CA THR A 87 5.82 -2.44 -18.50
C THR A 87 6.44 -3.63 -17.75
N PRO A 88 7.34 -4.42 -18.39
CA PRO A 88 8.05 -5.51 -17.71
C PRO A 88 8.93 -5.03 -16.53
N ALA A 89 9.32 -3.75 -16.52
CA ALA A 89 10.07 -3.12 -15.44
C ALA A 89 9.16 -2.81 -14.22
N ASP A 90 7.86 -2.59 -14.47
CA ASP A 90 6.87 -2.21 -13.48
C ASP A 90 5.95 -3.40 -13.20
N LYS A 91 6.26 -4.21 -12.22
CA LYS A 91 5.53 -5.44 -11.93
C LYS A 91 4.09 -5.20 -11.48
N LEU A 92 3.86 -4.13 -10.71
CA LEU A 92 2.55 -3.80 -10.15
C LEU A 92 2.27 -2.31 -10.25
N TYR A 93 0.99 -1.95 -10.33
CA TYR A 93 0.54 -0.57 -10.20
C TYR A 93 0.92 -0.01 -8.82
N ALA A 94 1.69 1.08 -8.80
CA ALA A 94 2.15 1.69 -7.56
C ALA A 94 1.02 2.46 -6.87
N LEU A 95 0.73 2.08 -5.62
CA LEU A 95 -0.17 2.81 -4.74
C LEU A 95 0.58 3.96 -4.06
N ARG A 96 1.74 3.66 -3.47
CA ARG A 96 2.54 4.65 -2.73
C ARG A 96 4.02 4.39 -2.93
N ILE A 97 4.79 5.45 -3.16
CA ILE A 97 6.25 5.39 -3.20
C ILE A 97 6.79 5.41 -1.77
N LEU A 98 7.68 4.50 -1.44
CA LEU A 98 8.32 4.40 -0.14
C LEU A 98 9.70 5.07 -0.13
N LYS A 99 10.49 4.80 -1.17
CA LYS A 99 11.87 5.27 -1.25
C LYS A 99 12.30 5.34 -2.72
N ILE A 100 13.20 6.26 -3.04
CA ILE A 100 13.98 6.27 -4.28
C ILE A 100 15.43 5.90 -3.97
N ASN A 101 16.26 5.62 -5.00
CA ASN A 101 17.66 5.30 -4.79
C ASN A 101 18.39 6.47 -4.12
N ASP A 102 18.89 6.21 -2.91
CA ASP A 102 19.58 7.21 -2.07
C ASP A 102 21.10 7.10 -2.16
N ASP A 103 21.64 6.33 -3.09
CA ASP A 103 23.10 6.12 -3.19
C ASP A 103 23.89 7.43 -3.31
N LEU A 104 23.26 8.49 -3.81
CA LEU A 104 23.85 9.83 -3.86
C LEU A 104 23.97 10.49 -2.47
N LEU A 105 23.14 10.15 -1.51
CA LEU A 105 23.27 10.68 -0.13
C LEU A 105 24.56 10.18 0.53
N TRP A 106 24.97 8.94 0.23
CA TRP A 106 26.23 8.38 0.70
C TRP A 106 27.46 9.08 0.08
N ALA A 107 27.42 9.37 -1.19
CA ALA A 107 28.49 10.08 -1.90
C ALA A 107 28.63 11.53 -1.38
N TRP A 108 27.54 12.19 -1.04
CA TRP A 108 27.55 13.57 -0.55
C TRP A 108 28.02 13.68 0.91
N GLY A 109 27.67 12.71 1.75
CA GLY A 109 28.15 12.64 3.14
C GLY A 109 29.68 12.50 3.24
N GLN A 110 30.33 11.83 2.28
CA GLN A 110 31.77 11.62 2.24
C GLN A 110 32.56 12.90 1.87
N TRP A 111 31.91 13.89 1.24
CA TRP A 111 32.53 15.15 0.79
C TRP A 111 32.19 16.36 1.69
N GLY A 112 31.60 16.14 2.86
CA GLY A 112 31.35 17.19 3.84
C GLY A 112 30.20 18.15 3.50
N TRP A 113 29.37 17.85 2.52
CA TRP A 113 28.17 18.61 2.23
C TRP A 113 27.01 18.02 3.02
N ILE A 114 26.59 18.74 4.06
CA ILE A 114 25.38 18.41 4.81
C ILE A 114 24.20 18.88 3.97
N PRO A 115 23.22 18.01 3.61
CA PRO A 115 21.99 18.46 2.98
C PRO A 115 21.33 19.52 3.86
N GLN A 116 21.06 20.71 3.31
CA GLN A 116 20.37 21.76 4.06
C GLN A 116 19.00 21.25 4.54
N PRO A 117 18.58 21.56 5.76
CA PRO A 117 17.24 21.24 6.21
C PRO A 117 16.21 21.83 5.23
N GLY A 118 15.35 20.96 4.65
CA GLY A 118 14.37 21.36 3.64
C GLY A 118 14.72 20.98 2.19
N PHE A 119 15.93 20.44 1.91
CA PHE A 119 16.26 19.94 0.57
C PHE A 119 15.66 18.55 0.39
N SER A 120 14.47 18.49 -0.21
CA SER A 120 13.90 17.22 -0.64
C SER A 120 14.52 16.81 -1.96
N MET A 121 15.09 15.60 -2.02
CA MET A 121 15.63 15.06 -3.27
C MET A 121 14.54 14.60 -4.23
N TRP A 122 13.34 14.42 -3.71
CA TRP A 122 12.17 14.03 -4.48
C TRP A 122 10.88 14.44 -3.80
N LYS A 123 9.82 14.55 -4.59
CA LYS A 123 8.46 14.81 -4.14
C LYS A 123 7.47 14.05 -5.02
N SER A 124 6.37 13.62 -4.42
CA SER A 124 5.29 12.99 -5.15
C SER A 124 4.15 14.00 -5.34
N GLU A 125 3.82 14.30 -6.59
CA GLU A 125 2.74 15.22 -6.95
C GLU A 125 1.96 14.68 -8.15
N GLY A 126 0.63 14.66 -8.10
CA GLY A 126 -0.23 14.28 -9.23
C GLY A 126 0.08 12.89 -9.83
N ARG A 127 0.48 11.91 -9.02
CA ARG A 127 0.97 10.59 -9.44
C ARG A 127 2.25 10.63 -10.29
N LYS A 128 3.06 11.63 -10.06
CA LYS A 128 4.40 11.75 -10.64
C LYS A 128 5.43 11.91 -9.52
N ILE A 129 6.63 11.48 -9.79
CA ILE A 129 7.78 11.65 -8.91
C ILE A 129 8.61 12.77 -9.51
N LEU A 130 8.78 13.84 -8.77
CA LEU A 130 9.67 14.95 -9.12
C LEU A 130 11.01 14.73 -8.41
N SER A 131 12.13 14.82 -9.12
CA SER A 131 13.46 14.58 -8.55
C SER A 131 14.54 15.36 -9.27
N ASN A 132 15.68 15.53 -8.60
CA ASN A 132 16.91 16.07 -9.18
C ASN A 132 17.90 14.97 -9.61
N ILE A 133 17.52 13.69 -9.41
CA ILE A 133 18.33 12.53 -9.84
C ILE A 133 17.99 12.24 -11.29
N ASP A 134 18.99 12.05 -12.14
CA ASP A 134 18.80 11.72 -13.56
C ASP A 134 18.47 10.23 -13.74
N THR A 135 17.96 9.88 -14.91
CA THR A 135 17.55 8.52 -15.29
C THR A 135 18.74 7.52 -15.29
N PRO A 136 18.53 6.26 -14.91
CA PRO A 136 17.29 5.68 -14.38
C PRO A 136 17.06 6.02 -12.91
N LEU A 137 15.80 6.23 -12.53
CA LEU A 137 15.41 6.38 -11.13
C LEU A 137 14.95 5.03 -10.58
N GLU A 138 15.62 4.56 -9.54
CA GLU A 138 15.22 3.33 -8.85
C GLU A 138 14.24 3.67 -7.72
N VAL A 139 13.11 2.99 -7.71
CA VAL A 139 12.05 3.25 -6.74
C VAL A 139 11.64 1.99 -6.00
N ARG A 140 11.37 2.13 -4.70
CA ARG A 140 10.72 1.13 -3.86
C ARG A 140 9.32 1.62 -3.54
N TYR A 141 8.32 0.80 -3.80
CA TYR A 141 6.93 1.23 -3.70
C TYR A 141 6.01 0.12 -3.19
N ILE A 142 4.83 0.51 -2.73
CA ILE A 142 3.75 -0.42 -2.43
C ILE A 142 2.97 -0.65 -3.72
N GLY A 143 2.97 -1.89 -4.20
CA GLY A 143 2.22 -2.31 -5.37
C GLY A 143 0.80 -2.75 -5.03
N ARG A 144 -0.13 -2.53 -5.96
CA ARG A 144 -1.49 -3.05 -5.88
C ARG A 144 -1.49 -4.56 -6.09
N VAL A 145 -1.57 -5.33 -5.04
CA VAL A 145 -1.66 -6.80 -5.10
C VAL A 145 -3.11 -7.21 -5.27
N THR A 146 -3.42 -7.83 -6.42
CA THR A 146 -4.76 -8.38 -6.74
C THR A 146 -4.80 -9.90 -6.68
N THR A 147 -3.65 -10.56 -6.69
CA THR A 147 -3.56 -12.01 -6.68
C THR A 147 -3.71 -12.57 -5.26
N TYR A 148 -4.79 -13.29 -5.00
CA TYR A 148 -5.06 -13.91 -3.70
C TYR A 148 -3.90 -14.76 -3.16
N ALA A 149 -3.20 -15.50 -4.02
CA ALA A 149 -2.12 -16.40 -3.61
C ALA A 149 -0.91 -15.66 -3.03
N THR A 150 -0.63 -14.44 -3.49
CA THR A 150 0.52 -13.64 -3.04
C THR A 150 0.28 -12.91 -1.71
N MET A 151 -0.99 -12.70 -1.34
CA MET A 151 -1.34 -12.06 -0.07
C MET A 151 -0.99 -12.99 1.11
N SER A 152 -0.42 -12.44 2.18
CA SER A 152 -0.17 -13.20 3.41
C SER A 152 -1.49 -13.65 4.06
N ALA A 153 -1.44 -14.72 4.84
CA ALA A 153 -2.63 -15.23 5.53
C ALA A 153 -3.20 -14.20 6.53
N MET A 154 -2.30 -13.49 7.23
CA MET A 154 -2.69 -12.43 8.16
C MET A 154 -3.37 -11.26 7.47
N PHE A 155 -2.87 -10.85 6.29
CA PHE A 155 -3.49 -9.79 5.50
C PHE A 155 -4.89 -10.18 5.01
N LYS A 156 -5.08 -11.43 4.55
CA LYS A 156 -6.40 -11.93 4.12
C LYS A 156 -7.45 -11.86 5.24
N ASP A 157 -7.09 -12.33 6.43
CA ASP A 157 -8.00 -12.28 7.59
C ASP A 157 -8.23 -10.83 8.06
N LEU A 158 -7.19 -9.98 8.02
CA LEU A 158 -7.31 -8.56 8.34
C LEU A 158 -8.23 -7.82 7.33
N LEU A 159 -8.08 -8.10 6.02
CA LEU A 159 -8.96 -7.54 4.99
C LEU A 159 -10.42 -8.01 5.18
N ALA A 160 -10.62 -9.29 5.46
CA ALA A 160 -11.96 -9.81 5.78
C ALA A 160 -12.55 -9.13 7.02
N GLN A 161 -11.74 -8.81 8.02
CA GLN A 161 -12.19 -8.08 9.21
C GLN A 161 -12.50 -6.60 8.92
N LYS A 162 -11.71 -5.93 8.06
CA LYS A 162 -12.01 -4.57 7.59
C LYS A 162 -13.33 -4.52 6.84
N LEU A 163 -13.54 -5.44 5.90
CA LEU A 163 -14.80 -5.54 5.17
C LEU A 163 -15.98 -5.83 6.10
N ALA A 164 -15.81 -6.73 7.08
CA ALA A 164 -16.84 -7.01 8.08
C ALA A 164 -17.21 -5.76 8.89
N MET A 165 -16.24 -4.94 9.25
CA MET A 165 -16.48 -3.67 9.96
C MET A 165 -17.31 -2.71 9.09
N GLU A 166 -16.92 -2.51 7.84
CA GLU A 166 -17.62 -1.58 6.94
C GLU A 166 -19.01 -2.08 6.52
N TRP A 167 -19.20 -3.39 6.43
CA TRP A 167 -20.46 -3.98 6.00
C TRP A 167 -21.43 -4.32 7.13
N ALA A 168 -20.99 -4.29 8.39
CA ALA A 168 -21.82 -4.66 9.54
C ALA A 168 -23.11 -3.86 9.60
N GLU A 169 -23.02 -2.55 9.64
CA GLU A 169 -24.19 -1.68 9.74
C GLU A 169 -25.05 -1.70 8.46
N PRO A 170 -24.49 -1.54 7.23
CA PRO A 170 -25.28 -1.59 6.02
C PRO A 170 -26.07 -2.89 5.83
N LEU A 171 -25.49 -4.05 6.21
CA LEU A 171 -26.14 -5.36 5.99
C LEU A 171 -27.08 -5.78 7.11
N THR A 172 -26.81 -5.38 8.35
CA THR A 172 -27.55 -5.87 9.53
C THR A 172 -28.42 -4.81 10.20
N GLY A 173 -28.14 -3.51 9.97
CA GLY A 173 -28.77 -2.39 10.68
C GLY A 173 -28.34 -2.29 12.14
N SER A 174 -27.30 -3.03 12.57
CA SER A 174 -26.84 -3.08 13.96
C SER A 174 -25.57 -2.26 14.16
N THR A 175 -25.69 -1.11 14.84
CA THR A 175 -24.54 -0.28 15.24
C THR A 175 -23.67 -0.98 16.30
N ALA A 176 -24.28 -1.80 17.18
CA ALA A 176 -23.54 -2.57 18.16
C ALA A 176 -22.59 -3.60 17.51
N LEU A 177 -23.02 -4.25 16.42
CA LEU A 177 -22.16 -5.14 15.65
C LEU A 177 -21.06 -4.35 14.94
N GLY A 178 -21.35 -3.16 14.42
CA GLY A 178 -20.36 -2.25 13.85
C GLY A 178 -19.24 -1.93 14.85
N THR A 179 -19.57 -1.49 16.04
CA THR A 179 -18.60 -1.18 17.11
C THR A 179 -17.76 -2.41 17.50
N GLU A 180 -18.37 -3.58 17.62
CA GLU A 180 -17.63 -4.80 17.97
C GLU A 180 -16.67 -5.25 16.84
N THR A 181 -17.09 -5.15 15.57
CA THR A 181 -16.24 -5.47 14.44
C THR A 181 -15.09 -4.47 14.29
N GLU A 182 -15.29 -3.19 14.57
CA GLU A 182 -14.24 -2.16 14.62
C GLU A 182 -13.20 -2.47 15.70
N ARG A 183 -13.63 -2.84 16.90
CA ARG A 183 -12.71 -3.24 17.98
C ARG A 183 -11.87 -4.45 17.60
N ARG A 184 -12.48 -5.43 16.93
CA ARG A 184 -11.76 -6.63 16.43
C ARG A 184 -10.77 -6.26 15.33
N PHE A 185 -11.14 -5.38 14.40
CA PHE A 185 -10.26 -4.89 13.36
C PHE A 185 -9.03 -4.19 13.94
N THR A 186 -9.21 -3.25 14.87
CA THR A 186 -8.11 -2.50 15.49
C THR A 186 -7.11 -3.43 16.17
N ARG A 187 -7.57 -4.45 16.91
CA ARG A 187 -6.70 -5.45 17.53
C ARG A 187 -5.93 -6.25 16.48
N LYS A 188 -6.62 -6.77 15.46
CA LYS A 188 -5.98 -7.55 14.40
C LYS A 188 -5.00 -6.76 13.55
N LEU A 189 -5.25 -5.47 13.34
CA LEU A 189 -4.33 -4.58 12.64
C LEU A 189 -2.98 -4.50 13.39
N GLY A 190 -3.01 -4.35 14.71
CA GLY A 190 -1.80 -4.35 15.53
C GLY A 190 -1.04 -5.68 15.48
N GLU A 191 -1.75 -6.81 15.56
CA GLU A 191 -1.17 -8.15 15.44
C GLU A 191 -0.53 -8.37 14.07
N ALA A 192 -1.23 -8.02 12.97
CA ALA A 192 -0.76 -8.21 11.62
C ALA A 192 0.49 -7.37 11.31
N ARG A 193 0.51 -6.10 11.73
CA ARG A 193 1.69 -5.22 11.59
C ARG A 193 2.90 -5.74 12.37
N SER A 194 2.68 -6.28 13.58
CA SER A 194 3.74 -6.86 14.39
C SER A 194 4.36 -8.09 13.73
N ILE A 195 3.55 -8.96 13.14
CA ILE A 195 4.03 -10.17 12.45
C ILE A 195 4.77 -9.78 11.16
N ASP A 196 4.20 -8.90 10.34
CA ASP A 196 4.83 -8.42 9.11
C ASP A 196 6.19 -7.76 9.39
N GLY A 197 6.30 -6.97 10.48
CA GLY A 197 7.55 -6.35 10.90
C GLY A 197 8.63 -7.35 11.38
N GLN A 198 8.25 -8.58 11.71
CA GLN A 198 9.20 -9.65 12.11
C GLN A 198 9.75 -10.45 10.91
N GLU A 199 9.15 -10.30 9.72
CA GLU A 199 9.59 -11.00 8.51
C GLU A 199 10.85 -10.41 7.88
N GLY A 200 11.34 -9.28 8.37
CA GLY A 200 12.51 -8.58 7.82
C GLY A 200 13.37 -7.90 8.88
N ILE A 201 14.57 -7.50 8.47
CA ILE A 201 15.41 -6.61 9.28
C ILE A 201 14.83 -5.19 9.12
N PRO A 202 14.55 -4.47 10.21
CA PRO A 202 14.10 -3.08 10.11
C PRO A 202 15.10 -2.23 9.32
N ASP A 203 14.60 -1.31 8.49
CA ASP A 203 15.47 -0.33 7.85
C ASP A 203 16.25 0.41 8.96
N PRO A 204 17.57 0.60 8.81
CA PRO A 204 18.35 1.29 9.82
C PRO A 204 17.78 2.70 10.02
N ILE A 205 17.60 3.08 11.28
CA ILE A 205 17.23 4.46 11.62
C ILE A 205 18.42 5.33 11.25
N GLU A 206 18.25 6.23 10.30
CA GLU A 206 19.25 7.23 9.97
C GLU A 206 19.52 8.06 11.25
N THR A 207 20.68 7.84 11.86
CA THR A 207 21.11 8.60 13.01
C THR A 207 21.37 10.04 12.55
N SER A 208 20.57 10.96 13.07
CA SER A 208 20.80 12.39 12.81
C SER A 208 22.21 12.79 13.26
N SER A 209 22.88 13.64 12.50
CA SER A 209 24.27 14.06 12.72
C SER A 209 24.55 14.57 14.15
N TRP A 210 23.56 15.19 14.81
CA TRP A 210 23.68 15.66 16.20
C TRP A 210 23.80 14.53 17.24
N LEU A 211 23.29 13.33 16.93
CA LEU A 211 23.49 12.13 17.77
C LEU A 211 24.91 11.60 17.64
N MET A 212 25.52 11.67 16.46
CA MET A 212 26.90 11.22 16.22
C MET A 212 27.91 12.17 16.87
N GLU A 213 27.68 13.49 16.90
CA GLU A 213 28.53 14.48 17.59
C GLU A 213 28.58 14.28 19.12
N ARG A 214 27.64 13.54 19.68
CA ARG A 214 27.59 13.26 21.13
C ARG A 214 28.47 12.09 21.55
N PHE A 215 28.97 11.32 20.61
CA PHE A 215 29.84 10.15 20.83
C PHE A 215 31.30 10.37 20.36
N THR A 216 31.63 11.56 19.89
CA THR A 216 32.98 12.06 19.61
C THR A 216 33.42 13.03 20.68
#